data_67f9c4a1c1f1d6e0b0009214c32d0e48
#
_entry.id   67f9c4a1c1f1d6e0b0009214c32d0e48
#
_cell.length_a   1.000
_cell.length_b   1.000
_cell.length_c   1.000
_cell.angle_alpha   90.00
_cell.angle_beta   90.00
_cell.angle_gamma   90.00
#
_symmetry.space_group_name_H-M   'P 1'
#
loop_
_entity.id
_entity.type
_entity.pdbx_description
1 polymer ?
#
loop_
_entity_poly.entity_id
_entity_poly.type
_entity_poly.pdbx_seq_one_letter_code
_entity_poly.pdbx_strand_id
1 'polypeptide(L)'
;YRDYVIDAFNADTPYDRFLVEQVAGDLLDHDNIEQQNSQLVATGFLALASKPVIKGKAGGFIPDIVADQIGVTSRAILGLTVACARCHDHKFDPIPTTDYYGLAGIFSSSQTLYGGGGSNMGGAPATGLHVLVEEDPAAMKAYNEWKDQVADLARQLKAANAKLAKLRPKRVKGQPALKLNEEQKSELAKLNKQRQQLS
;
A
#
# COMPACT_ATOMS: atom_id res chain seq x y z
N TYR A 1 -3.10 9.99 12.85
CA TYR A 1 -1.69 9.98 13.23
C TYR A 1 -1.28 11.25 13.98
N ARG A 2 -1.62 12.44 13.47
CA ARG A 2 -1.28 13.70 14.15
C ARG A 2 -1.81 13.73 15.59
N ASP A 3 -3.05 13.32 15.79
CA ASP A 3 -3.70 13.32 17.09
C ASP A 3 -3.03 12.31 18.03
N TYR A 4 -2.68 11.10 17.53
CA TYR A 4 -1.84 10.15 18.25
C TYR A 4 -0.54 10.76 18.77
N VAL A 5 0.17 11.51 17.94
CA VAL A 5 1.43 12.18 18.36
C VAL A 5 1.16 13.19 19.47
N ILE A 6 0.11 14.01 19.33
CA ILE A 6 -0.28 14.99 20.35
C ILE A 6 -0.61 14.29 21.67
N ASP A 7 -1.39 13.23 21.61
CA ASP A 7 -1.81 12.47 22.79
C ASP A 7 -0.63 11.78 23.47
N ALA A 8 0.30 11.22 22.69
CA ALA A 8 1.52 10.59 23.21
C ALA A 8 2.41 11.59 23.98
N PHE A 9 2.54 12.82 23.47
CA PHE A 9 3.29 13.87 24.16
C PHE A 9 2.53 14.39 25.41
N ASN A 10 1.21 14.54 25.33
CA ASN A 10 0.40 14.95 26.48
C ASN A 10 0.40 13.89 27.59
N ALA A 11 0.47 12.62 27.23
CA ALA A 11 0.53 11.50 28.18
C ALA A 11 1.95 11.21 28.70
N ASP A 12 2.96 11.99 28.24
CA ASP A 12 4.38 11.76 28.57
C ASP A 12 4.81 10.32 28.27
N THR A 13 4.38 9.79 27.12
CA THR A 13 4.71 8.43 26.69
C THR A 13 6.22 8.25 26.60
N PRO A 14 6.81 7.21 27.24
CA PRO A 14 8.24 6.95 27.17
C PRO A 14 8.72 6.87 25.72
N TYR A 15 9.88 7.48 25.44
CA TYR A 15 10.36 7.64 24.07
C TYR A 15 10.61 6.32 23.35
N ASP A 16 11.13 5.32 24.03
CA ASP A 16 11.32 3.98 23.50
C ASP A 16 9.97 3.35 23.10
N ARG A 17 8.94 3.49 23.95
CA ARG A 17 7.59 3.03 23.65
C ARG A 17 7.02 3.75 22.42
N PHE A 18 7.12 5.07 22.39
CA PHE A 18 6.68 5.89 21.27
C PHE A 18 7.33 5.46 19.94
N LEU A 19 8.63 5.14 19.93
CA LEU A 19 9.32 4.66 18.74
C LEU A 19 8.84 3.27 18.30
N VAL A 20 8.70 2.34 19.25
CA VAL A 20 8.26 0.97 18.96
C VAL A 20 6.84 0.98 18.38
N GLU A 21 5.96 1.79 18.92
CA GLU A 21 4.58 1.92 18.42
C GLU A 21 4.54 2.44 16.97
N GLN A 22 5.42 3.36 16.59
CA GLN A 22 5.46 3.88 15.23
C GLN A 22 6.03 2.90 14.19
N VAL A 23 6.87 1.96 14.61
CA VAL A 23 7.50 1.00 13.70
C VAL A 23 6.76 -0.34 13.68
N ALA A 24 6.19 -0.76 14.79
CA ALA A 24 5.61 -2.09 15.00
C ALA A 24 4.41 -2.08 15.96
N GLY A 25 3.64 -1.00 16.00
CA GLY A 25 2.50 -0.86 16.90
C GLY A 25 1.42 -1.92 16.68
N ASP A 26 1.23 -2.35 15.43
CA ASP A 26 0.30 -3.41 15.05
C ASP A 26 0.66 -4.80 15.58
N LEU A 27 1.89 -4.99 16.06
CA LEU A 27 2.41 -6.25 16.60
C LEU A 27 2.48 -6.26 18.14
N LEU A 28 2.15 -5.15 18.79
CA LEU A 28 2.23 -5.04 20.24
C LEU A 28 1.00 -5.62 20.93
N ASP A 29 1.24 -6.18 22.12
CA ASP A 29 0.16 -6.55 23.01
C ASP A 29 -0.63 -5.30 23.48
N HIS A 30 -1.90 -5.46 23.70
CA HIS A 30 -2.81 -4.38 24.11
C HIS A 30 -3.80 -4.88 25.16
N ASP A 31 -4.15 -3.99 26.10
CA ASP A 31 -5.06 -4.28 27.20
C ASP A 31 -6.53 -4.04 26.82
N ASN A 32 -6.75 -3.17 25.82
CA ASN A 32 -8.08 -2.78 25.37
C ASN A 32 -8.05 -2.31 23.90
N ILE A 33 -9.25 -2.15 23.32
CA ILE A 33 -9.44 -1.74 21.93
C ILE A 33 -8.89 -0.35 21.65
N GLU A 34 -9.00 0.58 22.59
CA GLU A 34 -8.49 1.95 22.45
C GLU A 34 -6.97 1.94 22.28
N GLN A 35 -6.27 1.19 23.12
CA GLN A 35 -4.82 1.01 23.02
C GLN A 35 -4.43 0.34 21.70
N GLN A 36 -5.16 -0.72 21.29
CA GLN A 36 -4.95 -1.39 20.01
C GLN A 36 -5.06 -0.40 18.84
N ASN A 37 -6.11 0.41 18.84
CA ASN A 37 -6.34 1.40 17.81
C ASN A 37 -5.27 2.49 17.80
N SER A 38 -4.85 2.96 18.97
CA SER A 38 -3.78 3.94 19.12
C SER A 38 -2.46 3.42 18.56
N GLN A 39 -2.07 2.19 18.92
CA GLN A 39 -0.87 1.52 18.40
C GLN A 39 -0.94 1.32 16.88
N LEU A 40 -2.11 0.97 16.35
CA LEU A 40 -2.32 0.82 14.92
C LEU A 40 -2.19 2.17 14.19
N VAL A 41 -2.75 3.25 14.74
CA VAL A 41 -2.62 4.61 14.20
C VAL A 41 -1.17 5.08 14.21
N ALA A 42 -0.38 4.70 15.22
CA ALA A 42 1.03 5.03 15.33
C ALA A 42 1.84 4.52 14.11
N THR A 43 1.54 3.33 13.59
CA THR A 43 2.21 2.78 12.41
C THR A 43 2.02 3.61 11.15
N GLY A 44 1.08 4.55 11.16
CA GLY A 44 0.88 5.54 10.10
C GLY A 44 2.14 6.35 9.78
N PHE A 45 3.11 6.44 10.71
CA PHE A 45 4.43 7.04 10.47
C PHE A 45 5.08 6.55 9.18
N LEU A 46 5.07 5.24 8.94
CA LEU A 46 5.67 4.61 7.75
C LEU A 46 4.84 4.82 6.46
N ALA A 47 3.60 5.28 6.59
CA ALA A 47 2.69 5.50 5.48
C ALA A 47 2.58 6.97 5.04
N LEU A 48 3.17 7.93 5.78
CA LEU A 48 3.05 9.38 5.53
C LEU A 48 3.83 9.86 4.30
N ALA A 49 4.70 9.03 3.74
CA ALA A 49 5.51 9.37 2.58
C ALA A 49 4.70 9.91 1.40
N SER A 50 5.29 10.86 0.69
CA SER A 50 4.77 11.27 -0.62
C SER A 50 4.79 10.10 -1.59
N LYS A 51 3.62 9.74 -2.16
CA LYS A 51 3.51 8.67 -3.15
C LYS A 51 3.68 9.29 -4.54
N PRO A 52 4.80 9.04 -5.24
CA PRO A 52 4.97 9.57 -6.58
C PRO A 52 3.92 8.96 -7.53
N VAL A 53 3.13 9.82 -8.17
CA VAL A 53 2.18 9.41 -9.21
C VAL A 53 2.96 9.19 -10.51
N ILE A 54 3.56 8.02 -10.67
CA ILE A 54 4.27 7.69 -11.91
C ILE A 54 3.30 6.94 -12.84
N LYS A 55 2.83 7.62 -13.88
CA LYS A 55 2.03 6.98 -14.93
C LYS A 55 2.83 5.85 -15.59
N GLY A 56 2.35 4.61 -15.43
CA GLY A 56 2.67 3.52 -16.35
C GLY A 56 3.75 2.52 -15.96
N LYS A 57 4.33 2.55 -14.74
CA LYS A 57 5.28 1.51 -14.31
C LYS A 57 4.99 1.04 -12.89
N ALA A 58 4.26 -0.03 -12.77
CA ALA A 58 3.94 -0.67 -11.48
C ALA A 58 5.18 -1.15 -10.69
N GLY A 59 6.34 -1.30 -11.31
CA GLY A 59 7.55 -1.81 -10.66
C GLY A 59 8.46 -0.75 -10.04
N GLY A 60 8.30 0.54 -10.39
CA GLY A 60 9.15 1.61 -9.87
C GLY A 60 8.71 2.22 -8.55
N PHE A 61 7.48 1.94 -8.13
CA PHE A 61 6.87 2.59 -6.97
C PHE A 61 7.25 1.94 -5.63
N ILE A 62 7.33 0.61 -5.55
CA ILE A 62 7.64 -0.10 -4.29
C ILE A 62 9.06 0.20 -3.79
N PRO A 63 10.12 0.14 -4.60
CA PRO A 63 11.47 0.50 -4.17
C PRO A 63 11.59 1.95 -3.69
N ASP A 64 10.78 2.86 -4.22
CA ASP A 64 10.81 4.26 -3.81
C ASP A 64 10.09 4.47 -2.48
N ILE A 65 9.01 3.73 -2.21
CA ILE A 65 8.37 3.70 -0.88
C ILE A 65 9.35 3.16 0.16
N VAL A 66 9.99 2.03 -0.12
CA VAL A 66 10.98 1.43 0.78
C VAL A 66 12.14 2.40 1.04
N ALA A 67 12.64 3.08 0.02
CA ALA A 67 13.70 4.07 0.17
C ALA A 67 13.27 5.26 1.06
N ASP A 68 12.01 5.70 0.93
CA ASP A 68 11.47 6.74 1.77
C ASP A 68 11.30 6.29 3.22
N GLN A 69 10.80 5.06 3.44
CA GLN A 69 10.68 4.46 4.77
C GLN A 69 12.03 4.34 5.47
N ILE A 70 13.06 3.87 4.77
CA ILE A 70 14.44 3.86 5.29
C ILE A 70 14.89 5.27 5.62
N GLY A 71 14.68 6.21 4.69
CA GLY A 71 15.13 7.59 4.86
C GLY A 71 14.47 8.30 6.03
N VAL A 72 13.15 8.14 6.22
CA VAL A 72 12.43 8.79 7.32
C VAL A 72 12.77 8.14 8.65
N THR A 73 12.81 6.81 8.70
CA THR A 73 13.09 6.06 9.93
C THR A 73 14.52 6.34 10.41
N SER A 74 15.51 6.25 9.53
CA SER A 74 16.90 6.48 9.91
C SER A 74 17.17 7.91 10.36
N ARG A 75 16.57 8.91 9.69
CA ARG A 75 16.72 10.32 10.11
C ARG A 75 16.00 10.61 11.42
N ALA A 76 14.78 10.12 11.59
CA ALA A 76 13.98 10.42 12.78
C ALA A 76 14.50 9.71 14.03
N ILE A 77 14.98 8.48 13.91
CA ILE A 77 15.37 7.65 15.05
C ILE A 77 16.87 7.70 15.30
N LEU A 78 17.69 7.61 14.24
CA LEU A 78 19.14 7.50 14.36
C LEU A 78 19.88 8.82 14.06
N GLY A 79 19.23 9.80 13.48
CA GLY A 79 19.87 11.02 13.00
C GLY A 79 20.79 10.80 11.79
N LEU A 80 20.69 9.64 11.11
CA LEU A 80 21.57 9.23 10.03
C LEU A 80 20.87 9.31 8.66
N THR A 81 21.65 9.56 7.61
CA THR A 81 21.17 9.62 6.23
C THR A 81 21.39 8.32 5.46
N VAL A 82 20.92 7.19 6.02
CA VAL A 82 21.11 5.85 5.47
C VAL A 82 20.66 5.73 4.02
N ALA A 83 19.65 6.50 3.60
CA ALA A 83 19.18 6.52 2.21
C ALA A 83 20.28 6.87 1.19
N CYS A 84 21.33 7.60 1.57
CA CYS A 84 22.48 7.89 0.71
C CYS A 84 23.24 6.62 0.31
N ALA A 85 23.23 5.59 1.16
CA ALA A 85 23.89 4.31 0.89
C ALA A 85 23.14 3.42 -0.12
N ARG A 86 22.05 3.90 -0.72
CA ARG A 86 21.31 3.16 -1.77
C ARG A 86 22.17 2.86 -3.01
N CYS A 87 23.08 3.76 -3.38
CA CYS A 87 23.85 3.66 -4.62
C CYS A 87 25.33 3.36 -4.41
N HIS A 88 25.89 3.78 -3.29
CA HIS A 88 27.29 3.61 -2.92
C HIS A 88 27.42 3.72 -1.41
N ASP A 89 28.53 3.27 -0.82
CA ASP A 89 28.78 3.41 0.60
C ASP A 89 28.68 4.87 1.03
N HIS A 90 28.13 5.12 2.21
CA HIS A 90 27.92 6.48 2.70
C HIS A 90 29.25 7.24 2.76
N LYS A 91 29.22 8.50 2.33
CA LYS A 91 30.45 9.28 2.13
C LYS A 91 31.15 9.60 3.45
N PHE A 92 30.41 9.80 4.53
CA PHE A 92 30.94 10.30 5.80
C PHE A 92 30.77 9.31 6.95
N ASP A 93 29.67 8.59 6.98
CA ASP A 93 29.34 7.65 8.04
C ASP A 93 29.73 6.21 7.62
N PRO A 94 30.07 5.32 8.55
CA PRO A 94 30.43 3.95 8.26
C PRO A 94 29.19 3.10 7.93
N ILE A 95 28.45 3.49 6.90
CA ILE A 95 27.23 2.83 6.44
C ILE A 95 27.47 2.28 5.03
N PRO A 96 27.80 0.99 4.88
CA PRO A 96 27.98 0.38 3.58
C PRO A 96 26.60 0.19 2.87
N THR A 97 26.64 0.08 1.56
CA THR A 97 25.47 -0.22 0.73
C THR A 97 24.72 -1.48 1.19
N THR A 98 25.44 -2.46 1.73
CA THR A 98 24.87 -3.70 2.28
C THR A 98 23.89 -3.44 3.41
N ASP A 99 24.15 -2.47 4.27
CA ASP A 99 23.27 -2.13 5.41
C ASP A 99 21.98 -1.48 4.90
N TYR A 100 22.07 -0.62 3.87
CA TYR A 100 20.87 -0.10 3.20
C TYR A 100 19.99 -1.24 2.68
N TYR A 101 20.57 -2.22 1.98
CA TYR A 101 19.79 -3.34 1.42
C TYR A 101 19.33 -4.33 2.50
N GLY A 102 20.01 -4.42 3.65
CA GLY A 102 19.51 -5.11 4.83
C GLY A 102 18.21 -4.50 5.35
N LEU A 103 18.20 -3.18 5.55
CA LEU A 103 16.98 -2.44 5.92
C LEU A 103 15.89 -2.53 4.83
N ALA A 104 16.28 -2.44 3.56
CA ALA A 104 15.35 -2.58 2.44
C ALA A 104 14.67 -3.96 2.44
N GLY A 105 15.37 -5.01 2.83
CA GLY A 105 14.81 -6.35 3.02
C GLY A 105 13.72 -6.37 4.09
N ILE A 106 13.93 -5.69 5.22
CA ILE A 106 12.94 -5.59 6.31
C ILE A 106 11.67 -4.88 5.81
N PHE A 107 11.79 -3.67 5.28
CA PHE A 107 10.63 -2.91 4.80
C PHE A 107 9.94 -3.55 3.60
N SER A 108 10.66 -4.25 2.72
CA SER A 108 10.08 -4.97 1.59
C SER A 108 9.31 -6.22 2.01
N SER A 109 9.63 -6.82 3.16
CA SER A 109 8.92 -7.98 3.71
C SER A 109 7.67 -7.59 4.48
N SER A 110 7.50 -6.31 4.79
CA SER A 110 6.34 -5.75 5.48
C SER A 110 5.30 -5.24 4.49
N GLN A 111 4.03 -5.35 4.85
CA GLN A 111 2.94 -4.81 4.04
C GLN A 111 2.47 -3.47 4.62
N THR A 112 2.91 -2.37 4.04
CA THR A 112 2.40 -1.05 4.43
C THR A 112 1.07 -0.78 3.73
N LEU A 113 0.02 -0.51 4.52
CA LEU A 113 -1.29 -0.16 4.03
C LEU A 113 -1.43 1.37 3.98
N TYR A 114 -1.53 1.92 2.79
CA TYR A 114 -1.64 3.38 2.57
C TYR A 114 -2.88 3.78 1.78
N GLY A 115 -3.83 2.84 1.61
CA GLY A 115 -5.01 3.08 0.79
C GLY A 115 -4.65 3.34 -0.66
N GLY A 116 -5.62 3.86 -1.39
CA GLY A 116 -5.44 4.17 -2.79
C GLY A 116 -5.53 2.94 -3.68
N GLY A 117 -5.96 3.10 -4.89
CA GLY A 117 -6.22 2.00 -5.84
C GLY A 117 -7.17 2.45 -6.92
N GLY A 118 -7.38 3.75 -7.00
CA GLY A 118 -8.06 4.31 -8.16
C GLY A 118 -7.15 4.28 -9.39
N SER A 119 -7.73 4.16 -10.56
CA SER A 119 -7.07 4.20 -11.85
C SER A 119 -6.18 5.44 -12.09
N ASN A 120 -6.25 6.41 -11.20
CA ASN A 120 -5.54 7.69 -11.26
C ASN A 120 -4.23 7.70 -10.46
N MET A 121 -3.93 6.67 -9.67
CA MET A 121 -2.72 6.60 -8.85
C MET A 121 -1.60 5.78 -9.51
N GLY A 122 -1.38 5.97 -10.80
CA GLY A 122 -0.13 5.57 -11.47
C GLY A 122 0.24 4.09 -11.42
N GLY A 123 -0.71 3.18 -11.18
CA GLY A 123 -0.46 1.73 -11.16
C GLY A 123 0.11 1.21 -9.83
N ALA A 124 0.10 1.99 -8.76
CA ALA A 124 0.34 1.44 -7.43
C ALA A 124 -0.72 0.36 -7.12
N PRO A 125 -0.31 -0.80 -6.58
CA PRO A 125 -1.28 -1.79 -6.15
C PRO A 125 -2.19 -1.14 -5.10
N ALA A 126 -3.51 -1.37 -5.22
CA ALA A 126 -4.43 -1.00 -4.17
C ALA A 126 -4.02 -1.76 -2.90
N THR A 127 -3.57 -1.03 -1.91
CA THR A 127 -3.45 -1.57 -0.56
C THR A 127 -4.72 -1.21 0.20
N GLY A 128 -5.22 -2.13 1.01
CA GLY A 128 -6.29 -1.79 1.94
C GLY A 128 -5.90 -0.61 2.83
N LEU A 129 -6.83 -0.15 3.63
CA LEU A 129 -6.54 0.67 4.80
C LEU A 129 -6.63 -0.22 6.03
N HIS A 130 -5.85 0.07 7.05
CA HIS A 130 -6.14 -0.42 8.38
C HIS A 130 -7.48 0.15 8.83
N VAL A 131 -8.31 -0.70 9.38
CA VAL A 131 -9.58 -0.30 9.97
C VAL A 131 -9.43 -0.42 11.46
N LEU A 132 -9.75 0.67 12.15
CA LEU A 132 -9.79 0.67 13.60
C LEU A 132 -10.84 -0.32 14.09
N VAL A 133 -10.53 -1.01 15.16
CA VAL A 133 -11.46 -1.95 15.77
C VAL A 133 -12.60 -1.15 16.41
N GLU A 134 -13.83 -1.50 16.05
CA GLU A 134 -15.02 -0.88 16.61
C GLU A 134 -15.48 -1.67 17.83
N GLU A 135 -15.92 -0.96 18.87
CA GLU A 135 -16.52 -1.59 20.05
C GLU A 135 -17.91 -2.17 19.77
N ASP A 136 -18.61 -1.61 18.77
CA ASP A 136 -19.92 -2.10 18.35
C ASP A 136 -19.80 -3.35 17.46
N PRO A 137 -20.22 -4.52 17.94
CA PRO A 137 -20.18 -5.75 17.14
C PRO A 137 -21.02 -5.69 15.87
N ALA A 138 -22.08 -4.85 15.85
CA ALA A 138 -22.91 -4.68 14.67
C ALA A 138 -22.18 -3.88 13.58
N ALA A 139 -21.46 -2.82 13.97
CA ALA A 139 -20.61 -2.04 13.05
C ALA A 139 -19.48 -2.91 12.48
N MET A 140 -18.82 -3.72 13.29
CA MET A 140 -17.79 -4.65 12.83
C MET A 140 -18.35 -5.72 11.90
N LYS A 141 -19.53 -6.25 12.16
CA LYS A 141 -20.18 -7.20 11.26
C LYS A 141 -20.52 -6.56 9.92
N ALA A 142 -21.11 -5.38 9.92
CA ALA A 142 -21.44 -4.63 8.70
C ALA A 142 -20.18 -4.32 7.88
N TYR A 143 -19.09 -3.92 8.54
CA TYR A 143 -17.80 -3.70 7.88
C TYR A 143 -17.22 -4.97 7.25
N ASN A 144 -17.25 -6.09 7.94
CA ASN A 144 -16.76 -7.36 7.41
C ASN A 144 -17.58 -7.82 6.20
N GLU A 145 -18.91 -7.71 6.27
CA GLU A 145 -19.82 -8.00 5.15
C GLU A 145 -19.51 -7.11 3.93
N TRP A 146 -19.33 -5.82 4.14
CA TRP A 146 -18.92 -4.88 3.08
C TRP A 146 -17.55 -5.25 2.49
N LYS A 147 -16.57 -5.57 3.33
CA LYS A 147 -15.22 -6.00 2.90
C LYS A 147 -15.27 -7.25 2.03
N ASP A 148 -16.09 -8.23 2.40
CA ASP A 148 -16.26 -9.46 1.62
C ASP A 148 -16.93 -9.19 0.28
N GLN A 149 -17.92 -8.30 0.24
CA GLN A 149 -18.56 -7.84 -1.00
C GLN A 149 -17.55 -7.16 -1.92
N VAL A 150 -16.73 -6.25 -1.41
CA VAL A 150 -15.68 -5.58 -2.18
C VAL A 150 -14.65 -6.56 -2.71
N ALA A 151 -14.24 -7.55 -1.91
CA ALA A 151 -13.31 -8.59 -2.34
C ALA A 151 -13.90 -9.48 -3.45
N ASP A 152 -15.20 -9.78 -3.39
CA ASP A 152 -15.88 -10.53 -4.43
C ASP A 152 -16.02 -9.74 -5.73
N LEU A 153 -16.41 -8.47 -5.65
CA LEU A 153 -16.47 -7.56 -6.80
C LEU A 153 -15.08 -7.42 -7.47
N ALA A 154 -14.02 -7.31 -6.68
CA ALA A 154 -12.64 -7.25 -7.20
C ALA A 154 -12.26 -8.54 -7.94
N ARG A 155 -12.66 -9.72 -7.43
CA ARG A 155 -12.48 -11.01 -8.11
C ARG A 155 -13.23 -11.08 -9.43
N GLN A 156 -14.49 -10.65 -9.44
CA GLN A 156 -15.32 -10.60 -10.65
C GLN A 156 -14.73 -9.65 -11.70
N LEU A 157 -14.29 -8.46 -11.29
CA LEU A 157 -13.63 -7.49 -12.16
C LEU A 157 -12.33 -8.05 -12.76
N LYS A 158 -11.51 -8.72 -11.96
CA LYS A 158 -10.28 -9.40 -12.43
C LYS A 158 -10.61 -10.48 -13.45
N ALA A 159 -11.63 -11.29 -13.22
CA ALA A 159 -12.08 -12.32 -14.14
C ALA A 159 -12.62 -11.73 -15.47
N ALA A 160 -13.41 -10.65 -15.38
CA ALA A 160 -13.92 -9.94 -16.56
C ALA A 160 -12.77 -9.34 -17.38
N ASN A 161 -11.80 -8.71 -16.74
CA ASN A 161 -10.62 -8.15 -17.40
C ASN A 161 -9.75 -9.24 -18.06
N ALA A 162 -9.61 -10.41 -17.44
CA ALA A 162 -8.89 -11.54 -18.03
C ALA A 162 -9.60 -12.09 -19.28
N LYS A 163 -10.94 -12.17 -19.27
CA LYS A 163 -11.73 -12.54 -20.46
C LYS A 163 -11.58 -11.50 -21.56
N LEU A 164 -11.69 -10.22 -21.24
CA LEU A 164 -11.48 -9.11 -22.18
C LEU A 164 -10.09 -9.13 -22.81
N ALA A 165 -9.06 -9.46 -22.03
CA ALA A 165 -7.68 -9.55 -22.54
C ALA A 165 -7.52 -10.70 -23.56
N LYS A 166 -8.25 -11.82 -23.39
CA LYS A 166 -8.24 -12.95 -24.35
C LYS A 166 -8.97 -12.61 -25.66
N LEU A 167 -10.03 -11.79 -25.59
CA LEU A 167 -10.83 -11.38 -26.76
C LEU A 167 -10.16 -10.25 -27.54
N ARG A 168 -9.28 -9.46 -26.92
CA ARG A 168 -8.55 -8.39 -27.61
C ARG A 168 -7.45 -9.00 -28.47
N PRO A 169 -7.48 -8.80 -29.81
CA PRO A 169 -6.43 -9.29 -30.68
C PRO A 169 -5.09 -8.64 -30.30
N LYS A 170 -4.04 -9.45 -30.18
CA LYS A 170 -2.68 -8.93 -29.98
C LYS A 170 -2.29 -8.05 -31.18
N ARG A 171 -2.06 -6.77 -30.93
CA ARG A 171 -1.58 -5.85 -31.96
C ARG A 171 -0.13 -6.20 -32.29
N VAL A 172 0.09 -6.77 -33.44
CA VAL A 172 1.45 -6.94 -34.00
C VAL A 172 1.79 -5.67 -34.77
N LYS A 173 2.96 -5.08 -34.46
CA LYS A 173 3.43 -3.85 -35.11
C LYS A 173 3.54 -4.09 -36.60
N GLY A 174 2.79 -3.34 -37.43
CA GLY A 174 2.84 -3.42 -38.90
C GLY A 174 1.74 -4.29 -39.55
N GLN A 175 0.84 -4.89 -38.79
CA GLN A 175 -0.31 -5.62 -39.37
C GLN A 175 -1.62 -4.86 -39.11
N PRO A 176 -2.59 -4.91 -40.07
CA PRO A 176 -3.92 -4.35 -39.84
C PRO A 176 -4.59 -5.05 -38.66
N ALA A 177 -5.36 -4.28 -37.86
CA ALA A 177 -6.07 -4.82 -36.70
C ALA A 177 -6.97 -5.98 -37.14
N LEU A 178 -6.81 -7.15 -36.51
CA LEU A 178 -7.70 -8.30 -36.71
C LEU A 178 -9.16 -7.85 -36.45
N LYS A 179 -10.03 -8.03 -37.43
CA LYS A 179 -11.47 -7.73 -37.28
C LYS A 179 -12.10 -8.82 -36.42
N LEU A 180 -12.68 -8.39 -35.32
CA LEU A 180 -13.51 -9.26 -34.46
C LEU A 180 -14.76 -9.69 -35.22
N ASN A 181 -15.17 -10.94 -35.07
CA ASN A 181 -16.48 -11.40 -35.58
C ASN A 181 -17.63 -10.79 -34.75
N GLU A 182 -18.87 -10.88 -35.21
CA GLU A 182 -20.01 -10.24 -34.55
C GLU A 182 -20.29 -10.83 -33.16
N GLU A 183 -20.05 -12.12 -32.94
CA GLU A 183 -20.16 -12.75 -31.61
C GLU A 183 -19.15 -12.16 -30.63
N GLN A 184 -17.89 -12.04 -31.05
CA GLN A 184 -16.83 -11.45 -30.23
C GLN A 184 -17.09 -9.98 -29.89
N LYS A 185 -17.67 -9.21 -30.83
CA LYS A 185 -18.09 -7.82 -30.58
C LYS A 185 -19.20 -7.75 -29.54
N SER A 186 -20.20 -8.63 -29.66
CA SER A 186 -21.31 -8.71 -28.70
C SER A 186 -20.83 -9.07 -27.30
N GLU A 187 -19.95 -10.07 -27.19
CA GLU A 187 -19.38 -10.49 -25.93
C GLU A 187 -18.49 -9.39 -25.31
N LEU A 188 -17.70 -8.71 -26.12
CA LEU A 188 -16.88 -7.56 -25.70
C LEU A 188 -17.74 -6.41 -25.15
N ALA A 189 -18.86 -6.13 -25.79
CA ALA A 189 -19.81 -5.11 -25.33
C ALA A 189 -20.44 -5.47 -23.98
N LYS A 190 -20.86 -6.73 -23.80
CA LYS A 190 -21.41 -7.23 -22.52
C LYS A 190 -20.39 -7.15 -21.40
N LEU A 191 -19.15 -7.59 -21.63
CA LEU A 191 -18.08 -7.54 -20.63
C LEU A 191 -17.65 -6.11 -20.27
N ASN A 192 -17.65 -5.19 -21.24
CA ASN A 192 -17.39 -3.77 -20.97
C ASN A 192 -18.50 -3.13 -20.12
N LYS A 193 -19.77 -3.49 -20.38
CA LYS A 193 -20.89 -3.02 -19.57
C LYS A 193 -20.81 -3.57 -18.14
N GLN A 194 -20.51 -4.86 -17.99
CA GLN A 194 -20.28 -5.48 -16.68
C GLN A 194 -19.12 -4.81 -15.92
N ARG A 195 -18.02 -4.51 -16.61
CA ARG A 195 -16.89 -3.80 -16.01
C ARG A 195 -17.25 -2.41 -15.52
N GLN A 196 -18.07 -1.67 -16.27
CA GLN A 196 -18.53 -0.32 -15.87
C GLN A 196 -19.46 -0.35 -14.66
N GLN A 197 -20.21 -1.46 -14.48
CA GLN A 197 -21.07 -1.63 -13.30
C GLN A 197 -20.31 -2.04 -12.04
N LEU A 198 -19.10 -2.59 -12.18
CA LEU A 198 -18.24 -3.06 -11.09
C LEU A 198 -17.16 -2.05 -10.71
N SER A 199 -16.99 -0.96 -11.45
CA SER A 199 -16.00 0.10 -11.23
C SER A 199 -16.63 1.36 -10.64
#